data_3c81d60555eccaeeda8eb8fb28672ece
#
_entry.id   3c81d60555eccaeeda8eb8fb28672ece
#
_cell.length_a   1.000
_cell.length_b   1.000
_cell.length_c   1.000
_cell.angle_alpha   90.00
_cell.angle_beta   90.00
_cell.angle_gamma   90.00
#
_symmetry.space_group_name_H-M   'P 1'
#
loop_
_entity.id
_entity.type
_entity.pdbx_description
1 polymer ?
#
loop_
_entity_poly.entity_id
_entity_poly.type
_entity_poly.pdbx_seq_one_letter_code
_entity_poly.pdbx_strand_id
1 'polypeptide(L)'
;EWKTGLKARTSADNFLKKSLSSNYFTYQQIFEMLVPLIMDQFFVSIIGLLTTAMISSSSQESVSAVSLVSPIYAMTYAIFSSISAAGTVIIAQYKGNGNMNMVKKAAGQIVMFTVVSAIFFSIVLSFFAGSLIDAMFADADICVKNKATEYLIGCAISCIFLSLYMGCVAVFRGIG
;
A
#
# COMPACT_ATOMS: atom_id res chain seq x y z
N GLU A 1 43.67 7.39 -8.62
CA GLU A 1 42.28 7.55 -8.07
C GLU A 1 41.27 6.69 -8.81
N TRP A 2 41.38 6.47 -10.13
CA TRP A 2 40.43 5.68 -10.90
C TRP A 2 40.47 4.17 -10.56
N LYS A 3 41.65 3.63 -10.24
CA LYS A 3 41.84 2.22 -9.86
C LYS A 3 41.31 1.88 -8.45
N THR A 4 41.25 2.84 -7.54
CA THR A 4 40.68 2.67 -6.19
C THR A 4 39.18 2.55 -6.22
N GLY A 5 38.51 3.31 -7.07
CA GLY A 5 37.05 3.22 -7.27
C GLY A 5 36.59 1.88 -7.86
N LEU A 6 37.33 1.33 -8.81
CA LEU A 6 37.03 0.01 -9.38
C LEU A 6 37.21 -1.12 -8.35
N LYS A 7 38.26 -1.04 -7.51
CA LYS A 7 38.53 -2.06 -6.48
C LYS A 7 37.49 -2.06 -5.35
N ALA A 8 37.00 -0.87 -4.95
CA ALA A 8 35.94 -0.73 -3.99
C ALA A 8 34.59 -1.26 -4.53
N ARG A 9 34.29 -1.02 -5.80
CA ARG A 9 33.11 -1.55 -6.49
C ARG A 9 33.14 -3.08 -6.59
N THR A 10 34.29 -3.65 -6.93
CA THR A 10 34.48 -5.11 -7.01
C THR A 10 34.39 -5.78 -5.64
N SER A 11 34.87 -5.10 -4.58
CA SER A 11 34.80 -5.61 -3.19
C SER A 11 33.37 -5.57 -2.66
N ALA A 12 32.62 -4.49 -2.93
CA ALA A 12 31.21 -4.37 -2.60
C ALA A 12 30.36 -5.42 -3.36
N ASP A 13 30.62 -5.60 -4.66
CA ASP A 13 29.94 -6.62 -5.48
C ASP A 13 30.21 -8.05 -4.98
N ASN A 14 31.42 -8.34 -4.54
CA ASN A 14 31.77 -9.65 -3.98
C ASN A 14 31.13 -9.88 -2.60
N PHE A 15 31.07 -8.85 -1.77
CA PHE A 15 30.38 -8.92 -0.47
C PHE A 15 28.86 -9.12 -0.65
N LEU A 16 28.26 -8.38 -1.55
CA LEU A 16 26.84 -8.48 -1.89
C LEU A 16 26.49 -9.83 -2.53
N LYS A 17 27.34 -10.35 -3.42
CA LYS A 17 27.22 -11.70 -3.98
C LYS A 17 27.27 -12.78 -2.89
N LYS A 18 28.18 -12.66 -1.95
CA LYS A 18 28.36 -13.64 -0.87
C LYS A 18 27.23 -13.60 0.17
N SER A 19 26.67 -12.41 0.41
CA SER A 19 25.63 -12.20 1.45
C SER A 19 24.20 -12.36 0.95
N LEU A 20 23.94 -12.08 -0.34
CA LEU A 20 22.59 -12.06 -0.93
C LEU A 20 22.34 -13.19 -1.94
N SER A 21 23.35 -13.91 -2.42
CA SER A 21 23.12 -15.06 -3.29
C SER A 21 22.85 -16.32 -2.45
N SER A 22 21.61 -16.79 -2.52
CA SER A 22 21.20 -18.12 -2.05
C SER A 22 21.22 -19.10 -3.22
N ASN A 23 21.17 -20.42 -2.94
CA ASN A 23 21.09 -21.47 -3.98
C ASN A 23 19.90 -21.32 -4.95
N TYR A 24 18.95 -20.43 -4.64
CA TYR A 24 17.70 -20.24 -5.40
C TYR A 24 17.62 -18.91 -6.14
N PHE A 25 18.41 -17.88 -5.76
CA PHE A 25 18.30 -16.54 -6.35
C PHE A 25 19.69 -15.95 -6.62
N THR A 26 19.89 -15.47 -7.85
CA THR A 26 21.09 -14.73 -8.25
C THR A 26 20.96 -13.28 -7.78
N TYR A 27 22.07 -12.68 -7.35
CA TYR A 27 22.16 -11.27 -6.93
C TYR A 27 21.49 -10.29 -7.93
N GLN A 28 21.68 -10.51 -9.22
CA GLN A 28 21.05 -9.68 -10.26
C GLN A 28 19.53 -9.74 -10.24
N GLN A 29 18.95 -10.92 -10.05
CA GLN A 29 17.49 -11.09 -9.97
C GLN A 29 16.91 -10.37 -8.75
N ILE A 30 17.59 -10.43 -7.60
CA ILE A 30 17.18 -9.69 -6.40
C ILE A 30 17.19 -8.19 -6.68
N PHE A 31 18.22 -7.68 -7.33
CA PHE A 31 18.35 -6.25 -7.62
C PHE A 31 17.30 -5.76 -8.65
N GLU A 32 17.03 -6.57 -9.69
CA GLU A 32 16.00 -6.29 -10.69
C GLU A 32 14.59 -6.23 -10.09
N MET A 33 14.32 -7.01 -9.05
CA MET A 33 13.05 -6.97 -8.33
C MET A 33 12.99 -5.81 -7.31
N LEU A 34 14.12 -5.44 -6.72
CA LEU A 34 14.20 -4.46 -5.64
C LEU A 34 14.12 -3.02 -6.16
N VAL A 35 14.71 -2.73 -7.33
CA VAL A 35 14.70 -1.40 -7.94
C VAL A 35 13.29 -0.90 -8.23
N PRO A 36 12.39 -1.65 -8.89
CA PRO A 36 11.01 -1.21 -9.11
C PRO A 36 10.23 -0.98 -7.81
N LEU A 37 10.48 -1.80 -6.77
CA LEU A 37 9.83 -1.63 -5.46
C LEU A 37 10.27 -0.34 -4.76
N ILE A 38 11.56 0.00 -4.83
CA ILE A 38 12.07 1.27 -4.28
C ILE A 38 11.48 2.45 -5.03
N MET A 39 11.41 2.38 -6.36
CA MET A 39 10.82 3.44 -7.18
C MET A 39 9.34 3.64 -6.87
N ASP A 40 8.57 2.55 -6.72
CA ASP A 40 7.16 2.60 -6.29
C ASP A 40 7.02 3.34 -4.94
N GLN A 41 7.80 2.94 -3.93
CA GLN A 41 7.76 3.60 -2.60
C GLN A 41 8.21 5.06 -2.64
N PHE A 42 9.14 5.40 -3.51
CA PHE A 42 9.58 6.79 -3.72
C PHE A 42 8.45 7.66 -4.28
N PHE A 43 7.73 7.19 -5.29
CA PHE A 43 6.56 7.90 -5.83
C PHE A 43 5.44 8.03 -4.80
N VAL A 44 5.12 6.97 -4.07
CA VAL A 44 4.12 7.02 -2.99
C VAL A 44 4.51 8.05 -1.93
N SER A 45 5.78 8.13 -1.55
CA SER A 45 6.28 9.11 -0.59
C SER A 45 6.16 10.55 -1.10
N ILE A 46 6.49 10.80 -2.37
CA ILE A 46 6.33 12.13 -2.99
C ILE A 46 4.86 12.55 -2.99
N ILE A 47 3.95 11.66 -3.39
CA ILE A 47 2.51 11.93 -3.36
C ILE A 47 2.04 12.24 -1.94
N GLY A 48 2.52 11.50 -0.94
CA GLY A 48 2.24 11.74 0.47
C GLY A 48 2.69 13.12 0.94
N LEU A 49 3.90 13.55 0.56
CA LEU A 49 4.42 14.88 0.88
C LEU A 49 3.60 15.99 0.22
N LEU A 50 3.24 15.83 -1.06
CA LEU A 50 2.39 16.79 -1.78
C LEU A 50 1.01 16.91 -1.14
N THR A 51 0.39 15.79 -0.79
CA THR A 51 -0.90 15.75 -0.11
C THR A 51 -0.84 16.48 1.24
N THR A 52 0.21 16.22 2.04
CA THR A 52 0.42 16.90 3.33
C THR A 52 0.61 18.41 3.14
N ALA A 53 1.38 18.83 2.13
CA ALA A 53 1.58 20.23 1.82
C ALA A 53 0.27 20.93 1.41
N MET A 54 -0.55 20.28 0.59
CA MET A 54 -1.87 20.80 0.20
C MET A 54 -2.82 20.94 1.39
N ILE A 55 -2.87 19.95 2.28
CA ILE A 55 -3.70 19.99 3.48
C ILE A 55 -3.22 21.08 4.44
N SER A 56 -1.91 21.23 4.62
CA SER A 56 -1.29 22.26 5.48
C SER A 56 -1.59 23.67 5.03
N SER A 57 -1.87 23.91 3.75
CA SER A 57 -2.27 25.22 3.23
C SER A 57 -3.75 25.55 3.45
N SER A 58 -4.55 24.60 3.98
CA SER A 58 -5.96 24.76 4.26
C SER A 58 -6.21 25.33 5.67
N SER A 59 -7.49 25.45 6.06
CA SER A 59 -7.84 25.95 7.39
C SER A 59 -7.38 25.00 8.50
N GLN A 60 -7.07 25.57 9.69
CA GLN A 60 -6.64 24.79 10.85
C GLN A 60 -7.66 23.70 11.24
N GLU A 61 -8.97 23.96 11.08
CA GLU A 61 -10.03 22.99 11.32
C GLU A 61 -9.94 21.80 10.34
N SER A 62 -9.61 22.05 9.07
CA SER A 62 -9.44 21.00 8.07
C SER A 62 -8.22 20.12 8.35
N VAL A 63 -7.12 20.73 8.80
CA VAL A 63 -5.90 19.99 9.23
C VAL A 63 -6.23 19.10 10.43
N SER A 64 -6.97 19.63 11.42
CA SER A 64 -7.40 18.86 12.58
C SER A 64 -8.32 17.70 12.18
N ALA A 65 -9.30 17.93 11.31
CA ALA A 65 -10.20 16.89 10.81
C ALA A 65 -9.45 15.75 10.10
N VAL A 66 -8.50 16.06 9.24
CA VAL A 66 -7.66 15.06 8.58
C VAL A 66 -6.81 14.26 9.57
N SER A 67 -6.27 14.92 10.59
CA SER A 67 -5.49 14.28 11.65
C SER A 67 -6.32 13.28 12.46
N LEU A 68 -7.61 13.57 12.70
CA LEU A 68 -8.53 12.66 13.37
C LEU A 68 -8.87 11.42 12.52
N VAL A 69 -9.01 11.57 11.21
CA VAL A 69 -9.36 10.49 10.28
C VAL A 69 -8.15 9.64 9.89
N SER A 70 -6.94 10.20 9.95
CA SER A 70 -5.71 9.54 9.50
C SER A 70 -5.48 8.15 10.13
N PRO A 71 -5.67 7.92 11.44
CA PRO A 71 -5.54 6.59 12.04
C PRO A 71 -6.54 5.57 11.47
N ILE A 72 -7.79 5.99 11.22
CA ILE A 72 -8.84 5.14 10.66
C ILE A 72 -8.46 4.72 9.24
N TYR A 73 -7.99 5.68 8.45
CA TYR A 73 -7.50 5.41 7.10
C TYR A 73 -6.29 4.46 7.11
N ALA A 74 -5.34 4.65 8.03
CA ALA A 74 -4.18 3.79 8.18
C ALA A 74 -4.57 2.34 8.52
N MET A 75 -5.55 2.13 9.41
CA MET A 75 -6.08 0.79 9.71
C MET A 75 -6.73 0.16 8.49
N THR A 76 -7.54 0.90 7.74
CA THR A 76 -8.17 0.43 6.51
C THR A 76 -7.12 0.04 5.46
N TYR A 77 -6.10 0.88 5.28
CA TYR A 77 -4.98 0.61 4.39
C TYR A 77 -4.23 -0.67 4.79
N ALA A 78 -3.98 -0.89 6.08
CA ALA A 78 -3.29 -2.07 6.59
C ALA A 78 -4.08 -3.36 6.29
N ILE A 79 -5.41 -3.33 6.38
CA ILE A 79 -6.28 -4.48 6.04
C ILE A 79 -6.11 -4.84 4.55
N PHE A 80 -6.25 -3.88 3.63
CA PHE A 80 -6.11 -4.13 2.20
C PHE A 80 -4.68 -4.52 1.81
N SER A 81 -3.69 -3.94 2.44
CA SER A 81 -2.27 -4.32 2.26
C SER A 81 -2.01 -5.78 2.67
N SER A 82 -2.60 -6.23 3.77
CA SER A 82 -2.49 -7.61 4.23
C SER A 82 -3.16 -8.60 3.26
N ILE A 83 -4.35 -8.27 2.75
CA ILE A 83 -5.03 -9.07 1.74
C ILE A 83 -4.20 -9.15 0.45
N SER A 84 -3.63 -8.02 0.02
CA SER A 84 -2.74 -7.95 -1.14
C SER A 84 -1.48 -8.81 -0.97
N ALA A 85 -0.86 -8.75 0.21
CA ALA A 85 0.32 -9.57 0.52
C ALA A 85 0.00 -11.07 0.49
N ALA A 86 -1.11 -11.50 1.09
CA ALA A 86 -1.57 -12.89 1.03
C ALA A 86 -1.84 -13.33 -0.41
N GLY A 87 -2.51 -12.50 -1.20
CA GLY A 87 -2.76 -12.73 -2.62
C GLY A 87 -1.48 -12.92 -3.44
N THR A 88 -0.47 -12.08 -3.20
CA THR A 88 0.85 -12.20 -3.83
C THR A 88 1.49 -13.57 -3.57
N VAL A 89 1.44 -14.05 -2.31
CA VAL A 89 2.00 -15.36 -1.94
C VAL A 89 1.28 -16.51 -2.65
N ILE A 90 -0.05 -16.47 -2.70
CA ILE A 90 -0.86 -17.51 -3.37
C ILE A 90 -0.51 -17.60 -4.87
N ILE A 91 -0.43 -16.45 -5.56
CA ILE A 91 -0.08 -16.39 -6.99
C ILE A 91 1.34 -16.92 -7.21
N ALA A 92 2.30 -16.51 -6.39
CA ALA A 92 3.69 -16.94 -6.48
C ALA A 92 3.83 -18.47 -6.29
N GLN A 93 3.07 -19.07 -5.36
CA GLN A 93 3.04 -20.52 -5.16
C GLN A 93 2.50 -21.26 -6.38
N TYR A 94 1.38 -20.82 -6.96
CA TYR A 94 0.83 -21.45 -8.18
C TYR A 94 1.76 -21.28 -9.38
N LYS A 95 2.44 -20.14 -9.49
CA LYS A 95 3.45 -19.92 -10.53
C LYS A 95 4.65 -20.85 -10.34
N GLY A 96 5.15 -20.98 -9.10
CA GLY A 96 6.28 -21.88 -8.77
C GLY A 96 5.96 -23.36 -9.08
N ASN A 97 4.71 -23.77 -8.94
CA ASN A 97 4.23 -25.11 -9.30
C ASN A 97 3.95 -25.29 -10.81
N GLY A 98 4.21 -24.27 -11.64
CA GLY A 98 4.02 -24.32 -13.10
C GLY A 98 2.54 -24.31 -13.56
N ASN A 99 1.59 -24.12 -12.65
CA ASN A 99 0.16 -24.21 -12.98
C ASN A 99 -0.43 -22.85 -13.38
N MET A 100 -0.15 -22.42 -14.61
CA MET A 100 -0.60 -21.12 -15.14
C MET A 100 -2.13 -20.95 -15.19
N ASN A 101 -2.88 -22.03 -15.28
CA ASN A 101 -4.35 -21.96 -15.23
C ASN A 101 -4.85 -21.55 -13.86
N MET A 102 -4.22 -22.06 -12.80
CA MET A 102 -4.52 -21.66 -11.41
C MET A 102 -4.05 -20.24 -11.11
N VAL A 103 -2.91 -19.80 -11.66
CA VAL A 103 -2.46 -18.41 -11.55
C VAL A 103 -3.51 -17.44 -12.07
N LYS A 104 -4.07 -17.69 -13.28
CA LYS A 104 -5.12 -16.84 -13.85
C LYS A 104 -6.39 -16.81 -13.00
N LYS A 105 -6.83 -17.96 -12.51
CA LYS A 105 -8.00 -18.06 -11.63
C LYS A 105 -7.77 -17.34 -10.30
N ALA A 106 -6.64 -17.57 -9.66
CA ALA A 106 -6.28 -16.92 -8.40
C ALA A 106 -6.18 -15.40 -8.55
N ALA A 107 -5.56 -14.90 -9.63
CA ALA A 107 -5.47 -13.48 -9.91
C ALA A 107 -6.86 -12.82 -10.02
N GLY A 108 -7.78 -13.40 -10.79
CA GLY A 108 -9.14 -12.90 -10.88
C GLY A 108 -9.90 -12.93 -9.55
N GLN A 109 -9.76 -14.01 -8.79
CA GLN A 109 -10.40 -14.15 -7.47
C GLN A 109 -9.87 -13.14 -6.46
N ILE A 110 -8.56 -12.87 -6.44
CA ILE A 110 -7.94 -11.90 -5.51
C ILE A 110 -8.45 -10.49 -5.83
N VAL A 111 -8.43 -10.07 -7.09
CA VAL A 111 -8.95 -8.75 -7.48
C VAL A 111 -10.44 -8.62 -7.15
N MET A 112 -11.23 -9.63 -7.46
CA MET A 112 -12.66 -9.62 -7.13
C MET A 112 -12.89 -9.56 -5.62
N PHE A 113 -12.17 -10.36 -4.84
CA PHE A 113 -12.31 -10.39 -3.39
C PHE A 113 -11.92 -9.05 -2.75
N THR A 114 -10.80 -8.42 -3.19
CA THR A 114 -10.40 -7.11 -2.68
C THR A 114 -11.43 -6.04 -2.99
N VAL A 115 -11.99 -6.00 -4.20
CA VAL A 115 -13.02 -5.03 -4.59
C VAL A 115 -14.32 -5.23 -3.82
N VAL A 116 -14.81 -6.47 -3.71
CA VAL A 116 -16.02 -6.78 -2.94
C VAL A 116 -15.85 -6.42 -1.47
N SER A 117 -14.70 -6.77 -0.88
CA SER A 117 -14.37 -6.38 0.50
C SER A 117 -14.35 -4.86 0.67
N ALA A 118 -13.80 -4.12 -0.30
CA ALA A 118 -13.74 -2.66 -0.23
C ALA A 118 -15.12 -2.01 -0.33
N ILE A 119 -15.99 -2.51 -1.19
CA ILE A 119 -17.38 -2.03 -1.28
C ILE A 119 -18.07 -2.23 0.06
N PHE A 120 -17.94 -3.40 0.68
CA PHE A 120 -18.50 -3.69 1.98
C PHE A 120 -17.97 -2.73 3.06
N PHE A 121 -16.63 -2.56 3.14
CA PHE A 121 -16.00 -1.63 4.07
C PHE A 121 -16.41 -0.17 3.82
N SER A 122 -16.52 0.25 2.55
CA SER A 122 -16.94 1.60 2.17
C SER A 122 -18.35 1.89 2.66
N ILE A 123 -19.28 0.95 2.48
CA ILE A 123 -20.67 1.09 2.96
C ILE A 123 -20.71 1.19 4.50
N VAL A 124 -19.99 0.28 5.19
CA VAL A 124 -19.93 0.27 6.66
C VAL A 124 -19.33 1.57 7.19
N LEU A 125 -18.17 1.99 6.65
CA LEU A 125 -17.54 3.25 7.07
C LEU A 125 -18.40 4.47 6.80
N SER A 126 -19.08 4.54 5.65
CA SER A 126 -19.97 5.66 5.33
C SER A 126 -21.19 5.71 6.24
N PHE A 127 -21.78 4.56 6.56
CA PHE A 127 -22.96 4.48 7.42
C PHE A 127 -22.65 4.83 8.88
N PHE A 128 -21.50 4.39 9.38
CA PHE A 128 -21.08 4.61 10.77
C PHE A 128 -20.13 5.80 10.94
N ALA A 129 -19.85 6.58 9.89
CA ALA A 129 -18.86 7.66 9.94
C ALA A 129 -19.08 8.65 11.08
N GLY A 130 -20.31 9.17 11.23
CA GLY A 130 -20.66 10.11 12.30
C GLY A 130 -20.51 9.48 13.69
N SER A 131 -21.10 8.31 13.90
CA SER A 131 -21.02 7.60 15.18
C SER A 131 -19.59 7.23 15.57
N LEU A 132 -18.75 6.90 14.59
CA LEU A 132 -17.34 6.56 14.81
C LEU A 132 -16.54 7.78 15.25
N ILE A 133 -16.73 8.92 14.58
CA ILE A 133 -16.08 10.18 14.95
C ILE A 133 -16.55 10.65 16.33
N ASP A 134 -17.84 10.58 16.63
CA ASP A 134 -18.38 10.98 17.93
C ASP A 134 -17.89 10.08 19.07
N ALA A 135 -17.81 8.77 18.85
CA ALA A 135 -17.32 7.82 19.85
C ALA A 135 -15.82 7.95 20.13
N MET A 136 -15.02 8.22 19.10
CA MET A 136 -13.56 8.31 19.23
C MET A 136 -13.08 9.69 19.70
N PHE A 137 -13.82 10.76 19.37
CA PHE A 137 -13.41 12.15 19.58
C PHE A 137 -14.53 12.98 20.22
N ALA A 138 -15.04 12.50 21.37
CA ALA A 138 -16.17 13.12 22.08
C ALA A 138 -15.93 14.61 22.38
N ASP A 139 -14.72 14.99 22.75
CA ASP A 139 -14.33 16.35 23.19
C ASP A 139 -13.93 17.28 22.02
N ALA A 140 -13.97 16.82 20.77
CA ALA A 140 -13.61 17.64 19.61
C ALA A 140 -14.73 18.65 19.28
N ASP A 141 -14.34 19.80 18.73
CA ASP A 141 -15.27 20.85 18.31
C ASP A 141 -16.24 20.34 17.21
N ILE A 142 -17.51 20.72 17.30
CA ILE A 142 -18.57 20.27 16.38
C ILE A 142 -18.19 20.57 14.92
N CYS A 143 -17.57 21.73 14.66
CA CYS A 143 -17.11 22.09 13.32
C CYS A 143 -16.06 21.13 12.77
N VAL A 144 -15.12 20.72 13.63
CA VAL A 144 -14.06 19.74 13.27
C VAL A 144 -14.66 18.34 13.05
N LYS A 145 -15.62 17.93 13.88
CA LYS A 145 -16.33 16.65 13.72
C LYS A 145 -17.09 16.55 12.40
N ASN A 146 -17.81 17.60 12.02
CA ASN A 146 -18.55 17.63 10.77
C ASN A 146 -17.60 17.51 9.57
N LYS A 147 -16.49 18.25 9.55
CA LYS A 147 -15.46 18.17 8.51
C LYS A 147 -14.77 16.79 8.50
N ALA A 148 -14.51 16.22 9.67
CA ALA A 148 -13.92 14.88 9.79
C ALA A 148 -14.86 13.80 9.23
N THR A 149 -16.15 13.88 9.51
CA THR A 149 -17.16 12.96 8.97
C THR A 149 -17.23 13.06 7.45
N GLU A 150 -17.28 14.26 6.90
CA GLU A 150 -17.30 14.49 5.45
C GLU A 150 -16.03 13.95 4.78
N TYR A 151 -14.87 14.20 5.38
CA TYR A 151 -13.59 13.67 4.91
C TYR A 151 -13.53 12.15 4.99
N LEU A 152 -14.05 11.54 6.07
CA LEU A 152 -14.09 10.09 6.24
C LEU A 152 -14.98 9.41 5.17
N ILE A 153 -16.10 10.01 4.81
CA ILE A 153 -16.96 9.53 3.71
C ILE A 153 -16.20 9.59 2.38
N GLY A 154 -15.48 10.68 2.11
CA GLY A 154 -14.61 10.79 0.94
C GLY A 154 -13.53 9.69 0.90
N CYS A 155 -12.89 9.42 2.04
CA CYS A 155 -11.94 8.33 2.19
C CYS A 155 -12.59 6.95 1.95
N ALA A 156 -13.79 6.72 2.43
CA ALA A 156 -14.53 5.47 2.24
C ALA A 156 -14.80 5.20 0.76
N ILE A 157 -15.17 6.21 -0.03
CA ILE A 157 -15.34 6.08 -1.48
C ILE A 157 -13.98 5.78 -2.14
N SER A 158 -12.92 6.46 -1.73
CA SER A 158 -11.56 6.27 -2.24
C SER A 158 -11.02 4.86 -1.96
N CYS A 159 -11.49 4.17 -0.91
CA CYS A 159 -11.10 2.79 -0.59
C CYS A 159 -11.39 1.80 -1.73
N ILE A 160 -12.42 2.03 -2.55
CA ILE A 160 -12.75 1.16 -3.68
C ILE A 160 -11.63 1.21 -4.72
N PHE A 161 -11.15 2.42 -5.04
CA PHE A 161 -10.03 2.59 -5.98
C PHE A 161 -8.70 2.08 -5.41
N LEU A 162 -8.47 2.32 -4.11
CA LEU A 162 -7.32 1.81 -3.39
C LEU A 162 -7.27 0.27 -3.43
N SER A 163 -8.39 -0.39 -3.21
CA SER A 163 -8.47 -1.85 -3.23
C SER A 163 -8.21 -2.44 -4.61
N LEU A 164 -8.71 -1.79 -5.67
CA LEU A 164 -8.42 -2.17 -7.04
C LEU A 164 -6.91 -2.08 -7.32
N TYR A 165 -6.30 -0.96 -6.93
CA TYR A 165 -4.85 -0.78 -7.03
C TYR A 165 -4.10 -1.89 -6.29
N MET A 166 -4.44 -2.16 -5.01
CA MET A 166 -3.80 -3.18 -4.20
C MET A 166 -3.98 -4.60 -4.78
N GLY A 167 -5.16 -4.90 -5.33
CA GLY A 167 -5.43 -6.16 -6.01
C GLY A 167 -4.57 -6.36 -7.26
N CYS A 168 -4.43 -5.32 -8.08
CA CYS A 168 -3.54 -5.34 -9.25
C CYS A 168 -2.07 -5.50 -8.86
N VAL A 169 -1.61 -4.75 -7.85
CA VAL A 169 -0.24 -4.86 -7.31
C VAL A 169 0.04 -6.28 -6.81
N ALA A 170 -0.91 -6.92 -6.13
CA ALA A 170 -0.78 -8.30 -5.67
C ALA A 170 -0.53 -9.27 -6.84
N VAL A 171 -1.30 -9.11 -7.92
CA VAL A 171 -1.16 -9.94 -9.12
C VAL A 171 0.20 -9.72 -9.78
N PHE A 172 0.60 -8.46 -10.02
CA PHE A 172 1.87 -8.16 -10.67
C PHE A 172 3.07 -8.65 -9.84
N ARG A 173 3.08 -8.40 -8.53
CA ARG A 173 4.14 -8.88 -7.63
C ARG A 173 4.17 -10.41 -7.52
N GLY A 174 3.03 -11.09 -7.59
CA GLY A 174 2.95 -12.54 -7.55
C GLY A 174 3.40 -13.21 -8.84
N ILE A 175 3.27 -12.52 -9.98
CA ILE A 175 3.74 -13.01 -11.28
C ILE A 175 5.24 -12.70 -11.48
N GLY A 176 5.82 -11.71 -10.82
CA GLY A 176 7.25 -11.34 -10.87
C GLY A 176 7.55 -10.47 -12.04
#